data_0275ebc3d1eb7bd015b6e1c404b11931
#
_entry.id   0275ebc3d1eb7bd015b6e1c404b11931
#
_cell.length_a   1.000
_cell.length_b   1.000
_cell.length_c   1.000
_cell.angle_alpha   90.00
_cell.angle_beta   90.00
_cell.angle_gamma   90.00
#
_symmetry.space_group_name_H-M   'P 1'
#
loop_
_entity.id
_entity.type
_entity.pdbx_description
1 polymer ?
#
loop_
_entity_poly.entity_id
_entity_poly.type
_entity_poly.pdbx_seq_one_letter_code
_entity_poly.pdbx_strand_id
1 'polypeptide(L)'
;MTTASTLTGSDKTDAPLVKTDRSKLVGGIAQAVVGAYALWQFGLASRTGHGVHTLFTLKLDPTSSGPGPISAPAEPVAIALAVIAIACGLVRAFAPISAKVQRWLAVGYFTSFVLAFLVWAAAGSSIGLNVPSIIQQTSIAAVPLILGSLSALLCERSGVVNIAVEGQFLFGAFAAVLTSSMTHSVWAGLVAGCLGGALMCALLAVFANRYLIEQVVLGVVLNLLASGITGFLYDRLMSTDGATYNTPPSFSAIAIPGLSKIPVIGDALFNQNILFYAAYLLVPVVWFLLFRTRWGLRTRAVGEHPAAADTVGIKVVGLRYRNVITAGLLSGLGGVWLTLGLSTAFVKDMSNGQGYIAIAALIVGRWSPIGSLGAAVLFGFATELNLALSSLGTPIPSAFLQMAPYLVTIFVVAALGGLARPPAASGKPYVKG
;
A
#
# COMPACT_ATOMS: atom_id res chain seq x y z
N MET A 1 -44.56 36.03 48.05
CA MET A 1 -45.59 35.06 47.61
C MET A 1 -44.97 34.16 46.61
N THR A 2 -44.79 32.95 46.99
CA THR A 2 -44.16 31.77 46.38
C THR A 2 -45.03 31.20 45.25
N THR A 3 -44.46 30.88 44.15
CA THR A 3 -44.96 29.77 43.30
C THR A 3 -43.77 28.95 42.70
N ALA A 4 -43.63 27.79 43.26
CA ALA A 4 -42.77 26.75 42.75
C ALA A 4 -43.44 26.13 41.52
N SER A 5 -42.71 26.09 40.39
CA SER A 5 -43.09 25.28 39.23
C SER A 5 -42.29 23.99 39.24
N THR A 6 -42.98 22.91 39.41
CA THR A 6 -42.53 21.52 39.32
C THR A 6 -42.00 21.20 37.93
N LEU A 7 -40.69 20.89 37.81
CA LEU A 7 -40.08 20.27 36.65
C LEU A 7 -40.40 18.77 36.66
N THR A 8 -41.32 18.36 35.84
CA THR A 8 -41.50 16.93 35.47
C THR A 8 -40.43 16.54 34.51
N GLY A 9 -39.39 15.84 35.01
CA GLY A 9 -38.42 15.18 34.21
C GLY A 9 -39.05 14.02 33.42
N SER A 10 -39.14 14.15 32.12
CA SER A 10 -39.37 13.01 31.23
C SER A 10 -38.02 12.36 30.95
N ASP A 11 -37.76 11.33 31.70
CA ASP A 11 -36.64 10.40 31.47
C ASP A 11 -36.94 9.62 30.18
N LYS A 12 -36.53 10.19 29.04
CA LYS A 12 -36.43 9.45 27.78
C LYS A 12 -35.12 8.69 27.82
N THR A 13 -35.14 7.49 28.36
CA THR A 13 -34.20 6.46 28.06
C THR A 13 -34.22 6.19 26.55
N ASP A 14 -33.40 6.94 25.80
CA ASP A 14 -33.06 6.59 24.41
C ASP A 14 -32.34 5.26 24.41
N ALA A 15 -33.11 4.20 24.24
CA ALA A 15 -32.59 2.90 23.94
C ALA A 15 -31.70 3.05 22.69
N PRO A 16 -30.47 2.50 22.67
CA PRO A 16 -29.56 2.62 21.54
C PRO A 16 -30.23 1.99 20.32
N LEU A 17 -30.59 2.84 19.37
CA LEU A 17 -31.20 2.44 18.11
C LEU A 17 -30.38 1.33 17.46
N VAL A 18 -31.06 0.22 17.16
CA VAL A 18 -30.64 -1.00 16.45
C VAL A 18 -30.15 -0.70 15.02
N LYS A 19 -29.34 0.33 14.82
CA LYS A 19 -28.72 0.64 13.51
C LYS A 19 -27.53 -0.26 13.16
N THR A 20 -26.98 -0.97 14.12
CA THR A 20 -25.78 -1.81 13.92
C THR A 20 -26.11 -3.16 13.28
N ASP A 21 -27.34 -3.66 13.42
CA ASP A 21 -27.69 -4.98 12.90
C ASP A 21 -27.95 -5.00 11.39
N ARG A 22 -28.55 -3.97 10.81
CA ARG A 22 -28.82 -3.93 9.36
C ARG A 22 -27.56 -3.91 8.50
N SER A 23 -26.53 -3.18 8.91
CA SER A 23 -25.27 -3.13 8.12
C SER A 23 -24.50 -4.45 8.17
N LYS A 24 -24.54 -5.16 9.29
CA LYS A 24 -23.96 -6.49 9.44
C LYS A 24 -24.71 -7.52 8.59
N LEU A 25 -26.04 -7.48 8.65
CA LEU A 25 -26.90 -8.37 7.88
C LEU A 25 -26.66 -8.18 6.38
N VAL A 26 -26.73 -6.93 5.89
CA VAL A 26 -26.49 -6.60 4.47
C VAL A 26 -25.08 -7.01 4.04
N GLY A 27 -24.06 -6.68 4.83
CA GLY A 27 -22.66 -7.02 4.52
C GLY A 27 -22.41 -8.53 4.50
N GLY A 28 -22.98 -9.28 5.45
CA GLY A 28 -22.84 -10.73 5.50
C GLY A 28 -23.62 -11.45 4.37
N ILE A 29 -24.82 -10.97 4.05
CA ILE A 29 -25.60 -11.49 2.91
C ILE A 29 -24.87 -11.22 1.59
N ALA A 30 -24.38 -10.00 1.38
CA ALA A 30 -23.60 -9.66 0.19
C ALA A 30 -22.39 -10.59 0.01
N GLN A 31 -21.68 -10.88 1.11
CA GLN A 31 -20.57 -11.85 1.09
C GLN A 31 -21.03 -13.27 0.77
N ALA A 32 -22.16 -13.72 1.31
CA ALA A 32 -22.70 -15.04 1.01
C ALA A 32 -23.12 -15.16 -0.46
N VAL A 33 -23.72 -14.11 -1.04
CA VAL A 33 -24.09 -14.06 -2.47
C VAL A 33 -22.86 -14.11 -3.37
N VAL A 34 -21.82 -13.34 -3.06
CA VAL A 34 -20.56 -13.38 -3.80
C VAL A 34 -19.86 -14.73 -3.63
N GLY A 35 -19.94 -15.34 -2.45
CA GLY A 35 -19.47 -16.72 -2.21
C GLY A 35 -20.24 -17.75 -3.02
N ALA A 36 -21.56 -17.61 -3.17
CA ALA A 36 -22.40 -18.49 -4.02
C ALA A 36 -22.04 -18.32 -5.50
N TYR A 37 -21.77 -17.10 -5.94
CA TYR A 37 -21.22 -16.85 -7.29
C TYR A 37 -19.86 -17.54 -7.48
N ALA A 38 -18.99 -17.48 -6.48
CA ALA A 38 -17.70 -18.17 -6.51
C ALA A 38 -17.88 -19.69 -6.59
N LEU A 39 -18.84 -20.24 -5.85
CA LEU A 39 -19.16 -21.67 -5.92
C LEU A 39 -19.60 -22.08 -7.34
N TRP A 40 -20.48 -21.29 -7.94
CA TRP A 40 -20.94 -21.55 -9.30
C TRP A 40 -19.82 -21.39 -10.33
N GLN A 41 -19.12 -20.25 -10.31
CA GLN A 41 -18.12 -19.91 -11.32
C GLN A 41 -16.80 -20.67 -11.18
N PHE A 42 -16.33 -20.87 -9.93
CA PHE A 42 -15.03 -21.48 -9.68
C PHE A 42 -15.11 -22.96 -9.37
N GLY A 43 -16.23 -23.42 -8.79
CA GLY A 43 -16.42 -24.82 -8.44
C GLY A 43 -17.12 -25.63 -9.52
N LEU A 44 -18.22 -25.12 -10.08
CA LEU A 44 -19.11 -25.89 -10.97
C LEU A 44 -18.93 -25.56 -12.46
N ALA A 45 -18.24 -24.48 -12.80
CA ALA A 45 -18.03 -24.11 -14.18
C ALA A 45 -17.00 -25.03 -14.87
N SER A 46 -17.08 -25.14 -16.18
CA SER A 46 -16.38 -26.10 -17.05
C SER A 46 -14.84 -26.14 -16.91
N ARG A 47 -14.21 -25.09 -16.39
CA ARG A 47 -12.75 -25.03 -16.25
C ARG A 47 -12.19 -25.94 -15.15
N THR A 48 -12.99 -26.20 -14.12
CA THR A 48 -12.61 -27.05 -12.97
C THR A 48 -13.22 -28.46 -13.04
N GLY A 49 -13.67 -28.91 -14.22
CA GLY A 49 -14.36 -30.21 -14.40
C GLY A 49 -13.57 -31.42 -13.89
N HIS A 50 -14.23 -32.56 -13.85
CA HIS A 50 -13.69 -33.83 -13.33
C HIS A 50 -12.33 -34.18 -13.97
N GLY A 51 -11.33 -34.43 -13.12
CA GLY A 51 -9.99 -34.82 -13.55
C GLY A 51 -9.02 -33.65 -13.84
N VAL A 52 -9.46 -32.39 -13.73
CA VAL A 52 -8.56 -31.24 -13.87
C VAL A 52 -7.85 -30.98 -12.54
N HIS A 53 -6.53 -30.93 -12.60
CA HIS A 53 -5.68 -30.65 -11.45
C HIS A 53 -5.10 -29.25 -11.51
N THR A 54 -4.95 -28.62 -10.34
CA THR A 54 -4.18 -27.41 -10.14
C THR A 54 -2.85 -27.76 -9.54
N LEU A 55 -1.77 -27.30 -10.17
CA LEU A 55 -0.41 -27.48 -9.69
C LEU A 55 0.00 -26.28 -8.84
N PHE A 56 0.45 -26.52 -7.61
CA PHE A 56 1.05 -25.52 -6.75
C PHE A 56 2.53 -25.82 -6.64
N THR A 57 3.38 -24.94 -7.14
CA THR A 57 4.82 -25.01 -6.93
C THR A 57 5.18 -24.26 -5.64
N LEU A 58 5.93 -24.93 -4.77
CA LEU A 58 6.32 -24.43 -3.45
C LEU A 58 7.79 -24.06 -3.39
N LYS A 59 8.46 -24.03 -4.54
CA LYS A 59 9.85 -23.60 -4.72
C LYS A 59 9.88 -22.35 -5.58
N LEU A 60 10.70 -21.38 -5.19
CA LEU A 60 10.91 -20.16 -5.99
C LEU A 60 11.64 -20.52 -7.29
N ASP A 61 12.72 -21.28 -7.16
CA ASP A 61 13.52 -21.85 -8.25
C ASP A 61 13.65 -23.36 -8.09
N PRO A 62 13.91 -24.13 -9.17
CA PRO A 62 14.14 -25.57 -9.10
C PRO A 62 15.26 -25.98 -8.12
N THR A 63 16.24 -25.09 -7.92
CA THR A 63 17.38 -25.28 -7.02
C THR A 63 17.12 -24.90 -5.57
N SER A 64 16.00 -24.17 -5.29
CA SER A 64 15.68 -23.72 -3.95
C SER A 64 15.25 -24.88 -3.04
N SER A 65 15.50 -24.71 -1.73
CA SER A 65 15.08 -25.66 -0.71
C SER A 65 13.56 -25.58 -0.51
N GLY A 66 12.86 -26.68 -0.68
CA GLY A 66 11.41 -26.72 -0.45
C GLY A 66 10.78 -28.04 -0.89
N PRO A 67 9.51 -28.27 -0.46
CA PRO A 67 8.75 -29.45 -0.88
C PRO A 67 8.48 -29.44 -2.39
N GLY A 68 8.31 -30.61 -2.97
CA GLY A 68 7.92 -30.75 -4.38
C GLY A 68 6.59 -30.10 -4.71
N PRO A 69 6.23 -30.02 -5.99
CA PRO A 69 4.95 -29.47 -6.41
C PRO A 69 3.80 -30.30 -5.83
N ILE A 70 2.75 -29.62 -5.36
CA ILE A 70 1.52 -30.25 -4.87
C ILE A 70 0.50 -30.21 -5.99
N SER A 71 -0.02 -31.36 -6.37
CA SER A 71 -1.14 -31.47 -7.29
C SER A 71 -2.41 -31.63 -6.49
N ALA A 72 -3.37 -30.74 -6.67
CA ALA A 72 -4.68 -30.79 -6.00
C ALA A 72 -5.79 -30.85 -7.06
N PRO A 73 -6.82 -31.68 -6.87
CA PRO A 73 -7.98 -31.69 -7.76
C PRO A 73 -8.70 -30.33 -7.68
N ALA A 74 -8.81 -29.65 -8.82
CA ALA A 74 -9.28 -28.26 -8.87
C ALA A 74 -10.73 -28.11 -8.38
N GLU A 75 -11.62 -28.99 -8.85
CA GLU A 75 -13.06 -28.93 -8.56
C GLU A 75 -13.37 -29.05 -7.06
N PRO A 76 -13.01 -30.13 -6.35
CA PRO A 76 -13.39 -30.28 -4.94
C PRO A 76 -12.70 -29.23 -4.04
N VAL A 77 -11.50 -28.78 -4.37
CA VAL A 77 -10.81 -27.75 -3.60
C VAL A 77 -11.49 -26.40 -3.79
N ALA A 78 -11.85 -26.02 -5.02
CA ALA A 78 -12.56 -24.77 -5.28
C ALA A 78 -13.95 -24.76 -4.61
N ILE A 79 -14.68 -25.88 -4.67
CA ILE A 79 -15.98 -26.06 -3.99
C ILE A 79 -15.82 -25.90 -2.47
N ALA A 80 -14.87 -26.59 -1.86
CA ALA A 80 -14.65 -26.51 -0.41
C ALA A 80 -14.33 -25.09 0.04
N LEU A 81 -13.46 -24.38 -0.67
CA LEU A 81 -13.10 -23.00 -0.38
C LEU A 81 -14.29 -22.03 -0.56
N ALA A 82 -15.07 -22.20 -1.61
CA ALA A 82 -16.28 -21.40 -1.84
C ALA A 82 -17.34 -21.64 -0.75
N VAL A 83 -17.54 -22.89 -0.31
CA VAL A 83 -18.44 -23.24 0.80
C VAL A 83 -17.96 -22.59 2.11
N ILE A 84 -16.66 -22.60 2.40
CA ILE A 84 -16.10 -21.90 3.57
C ILE A 84 -16.38 -20.40 3.47
N ALA A 85 -16.20 -19.79 2.30
CA ALA A 85 -16.51 -18.38 2.09
C ALA A 85 -18.00 -18.08 2.35
N ILE A 86 -18.91 -18.89 1.82
CA ILE A 86 -20.36 -18.75 2.07
C ILE A 86 -20.65 -18.87 3.57
N ALA A 87 -20.11 -19.90 4.23
CA ALA A 87 -20.30 -20.11 5.66
C ALA A 87 -19.82 -18.92 6.49
N CYS A 88 -18.65 -18.36 6.19
CA CYS A 88 -18.14 -17.13 6.83
C CYS A 88 -19.11 -15.93 6.64
N GLY A 89 -19.65 -15.76 5.43
CA GLY A 89 -20.63 -14.70 5.13
C GLY A 89 -21.94 -14.88 5.92
N LEU A 90 -22.50 -16.10 5.94
CA LEU A 90 -23.71 -16.40 6.68
C LEU A 90 -23.55 -16.26 8.19
N VAL A 91 -22.44 -16.76 8.77
CA VAL A 91 -22.15 -16.60 10.20
C VAL A 91 -22.04 -15.11 10.57
N ARG A 92 -21.43 -14.29 9.72
CA ARG A 92 -21.38 -12.84 9.93
C ARG A 92 -22.75 -12.16 9.84
N ALA A 93 -23.63 -12.66 8.96
CA ALA A 93 -24.98 -12.10 8.80
C ALA A 93 -25.88 -12.40 9.98
N PHE A 94 -25.88 -13.63 10.48
CA PHE A 94 -26.92 -14.15 11.37
C PHE A 94 -26.45 -14.44 12.80
N ALA A 95 -25.14 -14.66 13.04
CA ALA A 95 -24.67 -15.00 14.37
C ALA A 95 -24.40 -13.77 15.24
N PRO A 96 -24.80 -13.76 16.51
CA PRO A 96 -24.47 -12.71 17.48
C PRO A 96 -23.03 -12.88 17.98
N ILE A 97 -22.06 -12.45 17.18
CA ILE A 97 -20.63 -12.63 17.42
C ILE A 97 -19.94 -11.32 17.77
N SER A 98 -18.83 -11.42 18.54
CA SER A 98 -18.02 -10.27 18.94
C SER A 98 -17.35 -9.60 17.73
N ALA A 99 -17.02 -8.29 17.85
CA ALA A 99 -16.34 -7.54 16.80
C ALA A 99 -14.96 -8.12 16.42
N LYS A 100 -14.30 -8.84 17.35
CA LYS A 100 -13.03 -9.52 17.09
C LYS A 100 -13.27 -10.74 16.18
N VAL A 101 -14.27 -11.55 16.45
CA VAL A 101 -14.63 -12.73 15.63
C VAL A 101 -15.12 -12.30 14.27
N GLN A 102 -15.92 -11.23 14.18
CA GLN A 102 -16.35 -10.66 12.88
C GLN A 102 -15.17 -10.28 11.97
N ARG A 103 -14.10 -9.72 12.55
CA ARG A 103 -12.88 -9.39 11.78
C ARG A 103 -12.19 -10.64 11.26
N TRP A 104 -12.05 -11.68 12.09
CA TRP A 104 -11.42 -12.93 11.68
C TRP A 104 -12.24 -13.68 10.62
N LEU A 105 -13.57 -13.67 10.73
CA LEU A 105 -14.44 -14.22 9.69
C LEU A 105 -14.36 -13.44 8.38
N ALA A 106 -14.17 -12.10 8.43
CA ALA A 106 -13.94 -11.34 7.22
C ALA A 106 -12.61 -11.72 6.54
N VAL A 107 -11.55 -11.93 7.34
CA VAL A 107 -10.27 -12.41 6.82
C VAL A 107 -10.43 -13.82 6.24
N GLY A 108 -11.10 -14.74 6.97
CA GLY A 108 -11.37 -16.10 6.49
C GLY A 108 -12.16 -16.12 5.18
N TYR A 109 -13.20 -15.30 5.07
CA TYR A 109 -13.96 -15.11 3.84
C TYR A 109 -13.08 -14.68 2.67
N PHE A 110 -12.33 -13.59 2.87
CA PHE A 110 -11.49 -13.03 1.80
C PHE A 110 -10.41 -14.02 1.36
N THR A 111 -9.74 -14.66 2.32
CA THR A 111 -8.70 -15.66 2.03
C THR A 111 -9.27 -16.85 1.27
N SER A 112 -10.41 -17.40 1.71
CA SER A 112 -11.06 -18.54 1.04
C SER A 112 -11.54 -18.18 -0.36
N PHE A 113 -12.10 -16.98 -0.55
CA PHE A 113 -12.52 -16.50 -1.86
C PHE A 113 -11.35 -16.34 -2.83
N VAL A 114 -10.25 -15.71 -2.37
CA VAL A 114 -9.04 -15.53 -3.19
C VAL A 114 -8.41 -16.87 -3.53
N LEU A 115 -8.31 -17.78 -2.58
CA LEU A 115 -7.77 -19.11 -2.84
C LEU A 115 -8.65 -19.90 -3.82
N ALA A 116 -9.98 -19.85 -3.70
CA ALA A 116 -10.89 -20.48 -4.66
C ALA A 116 -10.69 -19.94 -6.08
N PHE A 117 -10.55 -18.61 -6.19
CA PHE A 117 -10.25 -17.93 -7.45
C PHE A 117 -8.90 -18.38 -8.04
N LEU A 118 -7.83 -18.45 -7.22
CA LEU A 118 -6.52 -18.89 -7.66
C LEU A 118 -6.50 -20.35 -8.11
N VAL A 119 -7.19 -21.23 -7.39
CA VAL A 119 -7.37 -22.65 -7.80
C VAL A 119 -8.05 -22.74 -9.16
N TRP A 120 -9.14 -22.01 -9.35
CA TRP A 120 -9.85 -21.93 -10.62
C TRP A 120 -8.99 -21.36 -11.75
N ALA A 121 -8.26 -20.28 -11.47
CA ALA A 121 -7.42 -19.60 -12.46
C ALA A 121 -6.27 -20.48 -12.93
N ALA A 122 -5.67 -21.28 -12.05
CA ALA A 122 -4.56 -22.17 -12.34
C ALA A 122 -5.01 -23.57 -12.80
N ALA A 123 -6.33 -23.86 -12.81
CA ALA A 123 -6.86 -25.16 -13.22
C ALA A 123 -6.45 -25.51 -14.66
N GLY A 124 -5.83 -26.69 -14.84
CA GLY A 124 -5.37 -27.17 -16.14
C GLY A 124 -4.13 -26.46 -16.70
N SER A 125 -3.52 -25.54 -15.97
CA SER A 125 -2.26 -24.91 -16.39
C SER A 125 -1.08 -25.88 -16.17
N SER A 126 -0.23 -26.01 -17.21
CA SER A 126 1.01 -26.80 -17.13
C SER A 126 2.11 -26.14 -16.30
N ILE A 127 2.05 -24.83 -16.14
CA ILE A 127 3.07 -24.05 -15.41
C ILE A 127 2.79 -24.11 -13.89
N GLY A 128 1.52 -24.20 -13.49
CA GLY A 128 1.11 -24.17 -12.10
C GLY A 128 1.24 -22.79 -11.44
N LEU A 129 0.77 -22.68 -10.21
CA LEU A 129 0.83 -21.47 -9.40
C LEU A 129 2.04 -21.50 -8.50
N ASN A 130 2.98 -20.57 -8.71
CA ASN A 130 4.16 -20.45 -7.87
C ASN A 130 3.87 -19.59 -6.64
N VAL A 131 3.56 -20.23 -5.51
CA VAL A 131 3.20 -19.55 -4.27
C VAL A 131 4.33 -18.68 -3.72
N PRO A 132 5.58 -19.14 -3.60
CA PRO A 132 6.72 -18.29 -3.22
C PRO A 132 6.91 -17.08 -4.10
N SER A 133 6.76 -17.22 -5.43
CA SER A 133 6.85 -16.10 -6.36
C SER A 133 5.78 -15.05 -6.11
N ILE A 134 4.53 -15.46 -5.89
CA ILE A 134 3.45 -14.52 -5.55
C ILE A 134 3.75 -13.77 -4.26
N ILE A 135 4.24 -14.45 -3.22
CA ILE A 135 4.62 -13.82 -1.95
C ILE A 135 5.76 -12.82 -2.18
N GLN A 136 6.79 -13.22 -2.92
CA GLN A 136 7.96 -12.39 -3.22
C GLN A 136 7.55 -11.14 -4.00
N GLN A 137 6.87 -11.30 -5.13
CA GLN A 137 6.50 -10.19 -6.01
C GLN A 137 5.48 -9.26 -5.35
N THR A 138 4.52 -9.79 -4.59
CA THR A 138 3.63 -9.00 -3.74
C THR A 138 4.42 -8.10 -2.79
N SER A 139 5.42 -8.67 -2.12
CA SER A 139 6.23 -7.95 -1.15
C SER A 139 7.13 -6.91 -1.82
N ILE A 140 7.69 -7.22 -2.98
CA ILE A 140 8.47 -6.31 -3.83
C ILE A 140 7.61 -5.14 -4.31
N ALA A 141 6.42 -5.42 -4.86
CA ALA A 141 5.50 -4.40 -5.34
C ALA A 141 4.97 -3.50 -4.21
N ALA A 142 4.91 -4.00 -2.98
CA ALA A 142 4.49 -3.22 -1.82
C ALA A 142 5.55 -2.19 -1.37
N VAL A 143 6.84 -2.36 -1.66
CA VAL A 143 7.93 -1.48 -1.16
C VAL A 143 7.72 -0.01 -1.51
N PRO A 144 7.53 0.41 -2.77
CA PRO A 144 7.32 1.81 -3.08
C PRO A 144 6.03 2.34 -2.46
N LEU A 145 4.98 1.51 -2.36
CA LEU A 145 3.72 1.90 -1.73
C LEU A 145 3.88 2.13 -0.22
N ILE A 146 4.69 1.33 0.46
CA ILE A 146 5.06 1.51 1.86
C ILE A 146 5.79 2.84 2.02
N LEU A 147 6.86 3.07 1.27
CA LEU A 147 7.70 4.26 1.39
C LEU A 147 6.94 5.55 1.06
N GLY A 148 6.14 5.54 -0.01
CA GLY A 148 5.30 6.67 -0.39
C GLY A 148 4.19 6.95 0.62
N SER A 149 3.53 5.91 1.15
CA SER A 149 2.51 6.09 2.18
C SER A 149 3.08 6.59 3.50
N LEU A 150 4.28 6.16 3.91
CA LEU A 150 4.98 6.70 5.08
C LEU A 150 5.40 8.15 4.86
N SER A 151 5.84 8.52 3.64
CA SER A 151 6.14 9.91 3.28
C SER A 151 4.90 10.79 3.41
N ALA A 152 3.81 10.42 2.74
CA ALA A 152 2.55 11.15 2.82
C ALA A 152 2.01 11.22 4.27
N LEU A 153 2.14 10.13 5.04
CA LEU A 153 1.76 10.07 6.45
C LEU A 153 2.48 11.13 7.31
N LEU A 154 3.80 11.26 7.16
CA LEU A 154 4.59 12.25 7.92
C LEU A 154 4.18 13.69 7.56
N CYS A 155 3.93 13.95 6.28
CA CYS A 155 3.43 15.25 5.82
C CYS A 155 2.06 15.56 6.42
N GLU A 156 1.08 14.66 6.26
CA GLU A 156 -0.30 14.90 6.67
C GLU A 156 -0.47 14.91 8.19
N ARG A 157 0.31 14.10 8.94
CA ARG A 157 0.36 14.18 10.41
C ARG A 157 0.95 15.48 10.93
N SER A 158 1.59 16.27 10.08
CA SER A 158 2.04 17.64 10.42
C SER A 158 1.12 18.73 9.85
N GLY A 159 0.04 18.35 9.16
CA GLY A 159 -0.94 19.27 8.59
C GLY A 159 -0.66 19.72 7.16
N VAL A 160 0.26 19.06 6.44
CA VAL A 160 0.58 19.34 5.04
C VAL A 160 0.19 18.15 4.18
N VAL A 161 -0.72 18.35 3.23
CA VAL A 161 -1.11 17.31 2.25
C VAL A 161 0.01 17.14 1.24
N ASN A 162 0.40 15.89 0.98
CA ASN A 162 1.44 15.56 0.02
C ASN A 162 0.88 14.69 -1.12
N ILE A 163 0.43 15.31 -2.20
CA ILE A 163 0.02 14.63 -3.44
C ILE A 163 1.20 14.52 -4.42
N ALA A 164 2.34 15.17 -4.12
CA ALA A 164 3.52 15.16 -4.97
C ALA A 164 4.37 13.88 -4.89
N VAL A 165 3.89 12.83 -4.23
CA VAL A 165 4.64 11.57 -4.02
C VAL A 165 5.09 10.94 -5.35
N GLU A 166 4.26 11.02 -6.39
CA GLU A 166 4.58 10.52 -7.73
C GLU A 166 5.82 11.21 -8.32
N GLY A 167 5.82 12.54 -8.30
CA GLY A 167 6.96 13.33 -8.76
C GLY A 167 8.21 13.17 -7.88
N GLN A 168 8.02 12.94 -6.58
CA GLN A 168 9.12 12.66 -5.65
C GLN A 168 9.79 11.33 -5.96
N PHE A 169 9.01 10.29 -6.31
CA PHE A 169 9.54 9.01 -6.78
C PHE A 169 10.32 9.20 -8.06
N LEU A 170 9.72 9.86 -9.03
CA LEU A 170 10.30 10.04 -10.36
C LEU A 170 11.61 10.84 -10.30
N PHE A 171 11.62 11.95 -9.56
CA PHE A 171 12.82 12.76 -9.40
C PHE A 171 13.90 12.06 -8.57
N GLY A 172 13.51 11.31 -7.53
CA GLY A 172 14.40 10.48 -6.74
C GLY A 172 15.03 9.35 -7.56
N ALA A 173 14.22 8.66 -8.39
CA ALA A 173 14.67 7.61 -9.30
C ALA A 173 15.70 8.14 -10.33
N PHE A 174 15.38 9.28 -10.95
CA PHE A 174 16.27 9.95 -11.91
C PHE A 174 17.61 10.34 -11.28
N ALA A 175 17.57 11.02 -10.13
CA ALA A 175 18.77 11.45 -9.41
C ALA A 175 19.64 10.25 -8.97
N ALA A 176 18.99 9.18 -8.53
CA ALA A 176 19.67 7.95 -8.13
C ALA A 176 20.42 7.30 -9.29
N VAL A 177 19.75 7.12 -10.43
CA VAL A 177 20.39 6.51 -11.61
C VAL A 177 21.50 7.36 -12.16
N LEU A 178 21.25 8.66 -12.37
CA LEU A 178 22.25 9.57 -12.91
C LEU A 178 23.52 9.57 -12.06
N THR A 179 23.39 9.75 -10.75
CA THR A 179 24.54 9.80 -9.84
C THR A 179 25.22 8.43 -9.73
N SER A 180 24.45 7.35 -9.65
CA SER A 180 24.99 6.01 -9.53
C SER A 180 25.75 5.57 -10.79
N SER A 181 25.25 5.91 -11.98
CA SER A 181 25.91 5.62 -13.26
C SER A 181 27.24 6.38 -13.40
N MET A 182 27.24 7.69 -13.08
CA MET A 182 28.45 8.53 -13.20
C MET A 182 29.52 8.19 -12.15
N THR A 183 29.12 7.78 -10.95
CA THR A 183 30.06 7.50 -9.85
C THR A 183 30.38 6.02 -9.70
N HIS A 184 29.69 5.14 -10.43
CA HIS A 184 29.74 3.68 -10.28
C HIS A 184 29.50 3.20 -8.85
N SER A 185 28.71 3.98 -8.07
CA SER A 185 28.44 3.71 -6.66
C SER A 185 26.93 3.71 -6.35
N VAL A 186 26.42 2.56 -5.91
CA VAL A 186 25.02 2.43 -5.47
C VAL A 186 24.71 3.33 -4.26
N TRP A 187 25.69 3.56 -3.38
CA TRP A 187 25.52 4.40 -2.19
C TRP A 187 25.43 5.89 -2.53
N ALA A 188 26.19 6.34 -3.51
CA ALA A 188 26.07 7.70 -4.01
C ALA A 188 24.70 7.93 -4.65
N GLY A 189 24.23 6.96 -5.45
CA GLY A 189 22.88 6.98 -6.02
C GLY A 189 21.78 6.98 -4.97
N LEU A 190 21.92 6.17 -3.91
CA LEU A 190 21.00 6.15 -2.78
C LEU A 190 20.85 7.54 -2.14
N VAL A 191 21.98 8.17 -1.81
CA VAL A 191 21.98 9.51 -1.19
C VAL A 191 21.36 10.53 -2.13
N ALA A 192 21.76 10.52 -3.40
CA ALA A 192 21.23 11.46 -4.40
C ALA A 192 19.73 11.31 -4.61
N GLY A 193 19.23 10.08 -4.68
CA GLY A 193 17.80 9.82 -4.81
C GLY A 193 16.98 10.26 -3.60
N CYS A 194 17.47 9.99 -2.39
CA CYS A 194 16.84 10.49 -1.16
C CYS A 194 16.83 12.03 -1.12
N LEU A 195 17.93 12.68 -1.49
CA LEU A 195 18.01 14.15 -1.56
C LEU A 195 17.12 14.71 -2.68
N GLY A 196 16.98 14.02 -3.81
CA GLY A 196 16.05 14.38 -4.89
C GLY A 196 14.60 14.43 -4.40
N GLY A 197 14.16 13.41 -3.70
CA GLY A 197 12.84 13.40 -3.07
C GLY A 197 12.69 14.50 -1.99
N ALA A 198 13.72 14.70 -1.18
CA ALA A 198 13.74 15.78 -0.18
C ALA A 198 13.67 17.18 -0.80
N LEU A 199 14.32 17.40 -1.95
CA LEU A 199 14.26 18.64 -2.70
C LEU A 199 12.83 18.93 -3.19
N MET A 200 12.16 17.95 -3.77
CA MET A 200 10.76 18.08 -4.20
C MET A 200 9.83 18.38 -3.01
N CYS A 201 10.06 17.73 -1.88
CA CYS A 201 9.36 18.04 -0.64
C CYS A 201 9.70 19.41 -0.05
N ALA A 202 10.93 19.88 -0.21
CA ALA A 202 11.30 21.23 0.19
C ALA A 202 10.55 22.29 -0.64
N LEU A 203 10.40 22.10 -1.94
CA LEU A 203 9.55 22.94 -2.79
C LEU A 203 8.10 22.93 -2.29
N LEU A 204 7.53 21.72 -2.04
CA LEU A 204 6.19 21.61 -1.45
C LEU A 204 6.10 22.38 -0.13
N ALA A 205 7.07 22.23 0.77
CA ALA A 205 7.07 22.91 2.06
C ALA A 205 7.14 24.43 1.94
N VAL A 206 7.97 24.95 1.05
CA VAL A 206 8.11 26.39 0.83
C VAL A 206 6.82 26.99 0.28
N PHE A 207 6.28 26.42 -0.78
CA PHE A 207 5.07 26.96 -1.41
C PHE A 207 3.83 26.80 -0.54
N ALA A 208 3.70 25.69 0.19
CA ALA A 208 2.57 25.43 1.08
C ALA A 208 2.59 26.29 2.36
N ASN A 209 3.79 26.52 2.97
CA ASN A 209 3.85 27.19 4.29
C ASN A 209 4.23 28.67 4.20
N ARG A 210 5.02 29.09 3.20
CA ARG A 210 5.42 30.51 3.06
C ARG A 210 4.48 31.26 2.12
N TYR A 211 4.14 30.66 0.98
CA TYR A 211 3.29 31.29 -0.03
C TYR A 211 1.81 30.91 0.12
N LEU A 212 1.47 30.00 1.05
CA LEU A 212 0.13 29.58 1.39
C LEU A 212 -0.69 29.07 0.18
N ILE A 213 0.01 28.50 -0.81
CA ILE A 213 -0.61 27.94 -2.01
C ILE A 213 -1.41 26.69 -1.60
N GLU A 214 -2.54 26.48 -2.26
CA GLU A 214 -3.38 25.28 -2.08
C GLU A 214 -2.56 24.02 -2.37
N GLN A 215 -2.50 23.10 -1.41
CA GLN A 215 -1.51 22.02 -1.36
C GLN A 215 -1.80 20.91 -2.36
N VAL A 216 -3.08 20.67 -2.69
CA VAL A 216 -3.48 19.65 -3.66
C VAL A 216 -3.08 20.07 -5.06
N VAL A 217 -3.39 21.33 -5.45
CA VAL A 217 -3.00 21.90 -6.74
C VAL A 217 -1.48 21.94 -6.86
N LEU A 218 -0.79 22.40 -5.81
CA LEU A 218 0.67 22.43 -5.76
C LEU A 218 1.28 21.03 -5.96
N GLY A 219 0.71 20.00 -5.32
CA GLY A 219 1.16 18.62 -5.47
C GLY A 219 1.09 18.13 -6.92
N VAL A 220 -0.02 18.43 -7.62
CA VAL A 220 -0.19 18.09 -9.04
C VAL A 220 0.85 18.85 -9.90
N VAL A 221 1.04 20.14 -9.66
CA VAL A 221 2.04 20.94 -10.40
C VAL A 221 3.46 20.39 -10.18
N LEU A 222 3.81 19.97 -8.97
CA LEU A 222 5.11 19.37 -8.69
C LEU A 222 5.29 18.01 -9.36
N ASN A 223 4.21 17.20 -9.51
CA ASN A 223 4.27 15.96 -10.27
C ASN A 223 4.56 16.24 -11.76
N LEU A 224 3.88 17.21 -12.36
CA LEU A 224 4.10 17.62 -13.74
C LEU A 224 5.50 18.20 -13.93
N LEU A 225 5.97 19.00 -12.98
CA LEU A 225 7.33 19.54 -12.99
C LEU A 225 8.39 18.44 -12.97
N ALA A 226 8.21 17.43 -12.09
CA ALA A 226 9.11 16.30 -12.03
C ALA A 226 9.14 15.49 -13.33
N SER A 227 7.96 15.14 -13.88
CA SER A 227 7.85 14.44 -15.16
C SER A 227 8.50 15.25 -16.30
N GLY A 228 8.21 16.56 -16.39
CA GLY A 228 8.79 17.44 -17.41
C GLY A 228 10.31 17.55 -17.33
N ILE A 229 10.86 17.79 -16.14
CA ILE A 229 12.32 17.93 -15.95
C ILE A 229 13.02 16.58 -16.20
N THR A 230 12.54 15.50 -15.60
CA THR A 230 13.18 14.19 -15.76
C THR A 230 13.06 13.66 -17.18
N GLY A 231 11.92 13.91 -17.83
CA GLY A 231 11.71 13.55 -19.23
C GLY A 231 12.64 14.33 -20.17
N PHE A 232 12.79 15.64 -19.98
CA PHE A 232 13.71 16.48 -20.75
C PHE A 232 15.18 16.04 -20.54
N LEU A 233 15.59 15.83 -19.30
CA LEU A 233 16.96 15.40 -19.00
C LEU A 233 17.23 13.98 -19.46
N TYR A 234 16.23 13.09 -19.44
CA TYR A 234 16.33 11.77 -20.02
C TYR A 234 16.66 11.83 -21.51
N ASP A 235 15.93 12.65 -22.28
CA ASP A 235 16.18 12.79 -23.72
C ASP A 235 17.55 13.37 -24.03
N ARG A 236 18.02 14.31 -23.20
CA ARG A 236 19.28 15.01 -23.43
C ARG A 236 20.52 14.24 -22.97
N LEU A 237 20.40 13.47 -21.91
CA LEU A 237 21.54 12.78 -21.28
C LEU A 237 21.45 11.26 -21.48
N MET A 238 20.40 10.65 -20.94
CA MET A 238 20.31 9.19 -20.82
C MET A 238 19.99 8.50 -22.14
N SER A 239 19.17 9.11 -22.99
CA SER A 239 18.85 8.56 -24.32
C SER A 239 20.00 8.76 -25.31
N THR A 240 20.82 9.81 -25.14
CA THR A 240 21.94 10.09 -26.04
C THR A 240 23.17 9.25 -25.70
N ASP A 241 23.49 9.09 -24.41
CA ASP A 241 24.60 8.29 -23.91
C ASP A 241 24.15 7.48 -22.67
N GLY A 242 23.40 6.41 -22.93
CA GLY A 242 22.90 5.53 -21.89
C GLY A 242 24.01 4.78 -21.16
N ALA A 243 25.13 4.52 -21.83
CA ALA A 243 26.26 3.83 -21.21
C ALA A 243 26.85 4.62 -20.05
N THR A 244 26.96 5.95 -20.20
CA THR A 244 27.50 6.82 -19.16
C THR A 244 26.47 7.21 -18.10
N TYR A 245 25.21 7.46 -18.50
CA TYR A 245 24.24 8.11 -17.62
C TYR A 245 23.09 7.20 -17.15
N ASN A 246 22.91 6.02 -17.73
CA ASN A 246 21.76 5.14 -17.45
C ASN A 246 22.10 3.65 -17.30
N THR A 247 23.29 3.36 -16.82
CA THR A 247 23.75 2.01 -16.48
C THR A 247 24.17 1.94 -15.01
N PRO A 248 23.22 2.10 -14.08
CA PRO A 248 23.55 2.10 -12.66
C PRO A 248 23.92 0.68 -12.19
N PRO A 249 24.92 0.54 -11.31
CA PRO A 249 25.07 -0.67 -10.51
C PRO A 249 23.86 -0.82 -9.57
N SER A 250 23.54 -2.06 -9.20
CA SER A 250 22.39 -2.39 -8.36
C SER A 250 22.81 -2.95 -7.00
N PHE A 251 21.88 -2.90 -6.04
CA PHE A 251 22.06 -3.58 -4.76
C PHE A 251 21.91 -5.09 -4.92
N SER A 252 22.90 -5.84 -4.47
CA SER A 252 22.83 -7.31 -4.42
C SER A 252 21.85 -7.80 -3.35
N ALA A 253 21.29 -8.99 -3.59
CA ALA A 253 20.48 -9.67 -2.59
C ALA A 253 21.35 -10.13 -1.41
N ILE A 254 20.79 -10.04 -0.21
CA ILE A 254 21.41 -10.44 1.06
C ILE A 254 20.52 -11.51 1.69
N ALA A 255 20.97 -12.76 1.66
CA ALA A 255 20.27 -13.84 2.34
C ALA A 255 20.48 -13.76 3.84
N ILE A 256 19.40 -13.65 4.62
CA ILE A 256 19.48 -13.66 6.10
C ILE A 256 19.70 -15.11 6.55
N PRO A 257 20.84 -15.43 7.22
CA PRO A 257 21.13 -16.79 7.64
C PRO A 257 20.02 -17.37 8.53
N GLY A 258 19.65 -18.62 8.25
CA GLY A 258 18.57 -19.32 8.96
C GLY A 258 17.18 -19.00 8.47
N LEU A 259 16.80 -17.73 8.32
CA LEU A 259 15.47 -17.32 7.86
C LEU A 259 15.27 -17.60 6.36
N SER A 260 16.30 -17.42 5.53
CA SER A 260 16.25 -17.75 4.10
C SER A 260 16.02 -19.23 3.82
N LYS A 261 16.28 -20.13 4.79
CA LYS A 261 16.08 -21.58 4.64
C LYS A 261 14.67 -22.05 4.99
N ILE A 262 13.78 -21.15 5.46
CA ILE A 262 12.40 -21.53 5.75
C ILE A 262 11.69 -21.89 4.46
N PRO A 263 11.07 -23.08 4.35
CA PRO A 263 10.38 -23.48 3.14
C PRO A 263 9.31 -22.47 2.73
N VAL A 264 9.13 -22.24 1.43
CA VAL A 264 8.12 -21.37 0.80
C VAL A 264 8.37 -19.87 0.99
N ILE A 265 8.57 -19.40 2.22
CA ILE A 265 8.67 -17.97 2.55
C ILE A 265 10.14 -17.50 2.72
N GLY A 266 11.07 -18.42 2.93
CA GLY A 266 12.45 -18.07 3.24
C GLY A 266 13.13 -17.29 2.11
N ASP A 267 13.24 -17.90 0.95
CA ASP A 267 13.82 -17.24 -0.22
C ASP A 267 12.99 -16.04 -0.69
N ALA A 268 11.66 -16.11 -0.55
CA ALA A 268 10.77 -15.05 -0.99
C ALA A 268 10.95 -13.74 -0.21
N LEU A 269 11.14 -13.81 1.11
CA LEU A 269 11.17 -12.63 1.99
C LEU A 269 12.55 -12.33 2.58
N PHE A 270 13.40 -13.35 2.75
CA PHE A 270 14.67 -13.23 3.46
C PHE A 270 15.91 -13.42 2.55
N ASN A 271 15.72 -13.31 1.24
CA ASN A 271 16.77 -13.24 0.25
C ASN A 271 16.52 -12.06 -0.69
N GLN A 272 16.52 -10.85 -0.12
CA GLN A 272 16.22 -9.60 -0.80
C GLN A 272 17.35 -8.59 -0.61
N ASN A 273 17.33 -7.47 -1.35
CA ASN A 273 18.33 -6.44 -1.17
C ASN A 273 18.08 -5.58 0.09
N ILE A 274 19.08 -4.79 0.49
CA ILE A 274 19.04 -3.98 1.69
C ILE A 274 17.89 -2.95 1.70
N LEU A 275 17.48 -2.43 0.54
CA LEU A 275 16.40 -1.45 0.42
C LEU A 275 15.05 -2.07 0.77
N PHE A 276 14.84 -3.34 0.41
CA PHE A 276 13.65 -4.10 0.79
C PHE A 276 13.53 -4.18 2.32
N TYR A 277 14.58 -4.63 2.98
CA TYR A 277 14.57 -4.72 4.45
C TYR A 277 14.41 -3.35 5.11
N ALA A 278 15.05 -2.31 4.56
CA ALA A 278 14.93 -0.95 5.06
C ALA A 278 13.49 -0.44 4.98
N ALA A 279 12.77 -0.69 3.88
CA ALA A 279 11.39 -0.25 3.72
C ALA A 279 10.46 -0.88 4.78
N TYR A 280 10.58 -2.19 5.00
CA TYR A 280 9.78 -2.89 6.02
C TYR A 280 10.16 -2.48 7.44
N LEU A 281 11.46 -2.26 7.72
CA LEU A 281 11.95 -1.78 9.01
C LEU A 281 11.50 -0.35 9.32
N LEU A 282 11.39 0.50 8.29
CA LEU A 282 10.93 1.89 8.46
C LEU A 282 9.49 1.97 8.97
N VAL A 283 8.64 0.97 8.73
CA VAL A 283 7.27 0.96 9.25
C VAL A 283 7.22 0.98 10.78
N PRO A 284 7.81 0.03 11.52
CA PRO A 284 7.83 0.08 12.98
C PRO A 284 8.65 1.27 13.51
N VAL A 285 9.70 1.71 12.82
CA VAL A 285 10.47 2.90 13.19
C VAL A 285 9.61 4.16 13.12
N VAL A 286 8.91 4.40 12.01
CA VAL A 286 8.01 5.56 11.87
C VAL A 286 6.84 5.46 12.86
N TRP A 287 6.30 4.24 13.09
CA TRP A 287 5.28 4.03 14.10
C TRP A 287 5.79 4.44 15.50
N PHE A 288 6.97 3.96 15.89
CA PHE A 288 7.58 4.30 17.18
C PHE A 288 7.82 5.81 17.28
N LEU A 289 8.44 6.43 16.28
CA LEU A 289 8.72 7.85 16.24
C LEU A 289 7.43 8.69 16.36
N LEU A 290 6.37 8.36 15.64
CA LEU A 290 5.12 9.12 15.66
C LEU A 290 4.30 8.91 16.94
N PHE A 291 4.29 7.70 17.52
CA PHE A 291 3.35 7.39 18.59
C PHE A 291 3.99 7.27 19.97
N ARG A 292 5.33 7.12 20.04
CA ARG A 292 6.06 6.90 21.31
C ARG A 292 7.08 7.99 21.66
N THR A 293 7.29 9.00 20.79
CA THR A 293 8.29 10.06 21.05
C THR A 293 7.65 11.43 21.26
N ARG A 294 8.41 12.35 21.89
CA ARG A 294 8.04 13.77 22.05
C ARG A 294 7.92 14.48 20.71
N TRP A 295 8.74 14.13 19.72
CA TRP A 295 8.65 14.66 18.36
C TRP A 295 7.33 14.26 17.70
N GLY A 296 6.95 12.98 17.78
CA GLY A 296 5.70 12.51 17.20
C GLY A 296 4.46 13.12 17.88
N LEU A 297 4.51 13.33 19.21
CA LEU A 297 3.43 14.02 19.93
C LEU A 297 3.24 15.46 19.40
N ARG A 298 4.35 16.22 19.27
CA ARG A 298 4.32 17.58 18.72
C ARG A 298 3.84 17.61 17.27
N THR A 299 4.30 16.67 16.45
CA THR A 299 3.87 16.52 15.04
C THR A 299 2.36 16.32 14.94
N ARG A 300 1.80 15.39 15.73
CA ARG A 300 0.36 15.13 15.75
C ARG A 300 -0.44 16.32 16.30
N ALA A 301 0.05 17.00 17.33
CA ALA A 301 -0.58 18.21 17.86
C ALA A 301 -0.68 19.31 16.80
N VAL A 302 0.39 19.53 16.01
CA VAL A 302 0.40 20.49 14.89
C VAL A 302 -0.54 20.06 13.76
N GLY A 303 -0.68 18.76 13.50
CA GLY A 303 -1.61 18.25 12.49
C GLY A 303 -3.09 18.30 12.91
N GLU A 304 -3.37 18.26 14.22
CA GLU A 304 -4.76 18.36 14.71
C GLU A 304 -5.15 19.82 14.99
N HIS A 305 -4.34 20.57 15.73
CA HIS A 305 -4.68 21.92 16.19
C HIS A 305 -3.44 22.84 16.22
N PRO A 306 -2.99 23.38 15.06
CA PRO A 306 -1.76 24.16 14.97
C PRO A 306 -1.77 25.42 15.85
N ALA A 307 -2.92 26.12 15.96
CA ALA A 307 -3.03 27.31 16.82
C ALA A 307 -2.82 26.96 18.31
N ALA A 308 -3.44 25.89 18.79
CA ALA A 308 -3.23 25.43 20.17
C ALA A 308 -1.80 24.92 20.40
N ALA A 309 -1.16 24.33 19.40
CA ALA A 309 0.24 23.92 19.48
C ALA A 309 1.18 25.15 19.60
N ASP A 310 0.89 26.24 18.90
CA ASP A 310 1.68 27.49 18.97
C ASP A 310 1.57 28.17 20.35
N THR A 311 0.38 28.18 20.95
CA THR A 311 0.19 28.78 22.29
C THR A 311 1.00 28.09 23.40
N VAL A 312 1.33 26.81 23.23
CA VAL A 312 2.22 26.07 24.16
C VAL A 312 3.69 26.09 23.73
N GLY A 313 4.05 26.97 22.80
CA GLY A 313 5.44 27.25 22.40
C GLY A 313 6.00 26.30 21.34
N ILE A 314 5.19 25.52 20.63
CA ILE A 314 5.65 24.69 19.51
C ILE A 314 5.80 25.56 18.26
N LYS A 315 6.99 25.60 17.67
CA LYS A 315 7.25 26.30 16.40
C LYS A 315 6.58 25.56 15.24
N VAL A 316 5.30 25.83 14.99
CA VAL A 316 4.45 25.11 14.03
C VAL A 316 5.06 25.06 12.63
N VAL A 317 5.40 26.23 12.06
CA VAL A 317 5.96 26.34 10.70
C VAL A 317 7.28 25.58 10.58
N GLY A 318 8.20 25.77 11.53
CA GLY A 318 9.49 25.05 11.53
C GLY A 318 9.34 23.53 11.63
N LEU A 319 8.36 23.06 12.40
CA LEU A 319 8.07 21.64 12.50
C LEU A 319 7.46 21.07 11.21
N ARG A 320 6.56 21.81 10.54
CA ARG A 320 6.02 21.45 9.23
C ARG A 320 7.15 21.33 8.19
N TYR A 321 8.04 22.32 8.08
CA TYR A 321 9.19 22.25 7.18
C TYR A 321 10.04 21.00 7.41
N ARG A 322 10.45 20.78 8.67
CA ARG A 322 11.27 19.62 9.02
C ARG A 322 10.60 18.29 8.66
N ASN A 323 9.32 18.15 8.99
CA ASN A 323 8.59 16.91 8.74
C ASN A 323 8.38 16.64 7.25
N VAL A 324 8.03 17.66 6.46
CA VAL A 324 7.83 17.53 5.02
C VAL A 324 9.15 17.19 4.32
N ILE A 325 10.26 17.85 4.66
CA ILE A 325 11.57 17.54 4.07
C ILE A 325 12.03 16.13 4.45
N THR A 326 11.83 15.72 5.72
CA THR A 326 12.15 14.36 6.16
C THR A 326 11.29 13.30 5.44
N ALA A 327 10.02 13.61 5.20
CA ALA A 327 9.13 12.77 4.42
C ALA A 327 9.63 12.60 2.98
N GLY A 328 10.23 13.63 2.40
CA GLY A 328 10.86 13.59 1.08
C GLY A 328 12.01 12.59 0.98
N LEU A 329 12.74 12.34 2.07
CA LEU A 329 13.77 11.29 2.08
C LEU A 329 13.15 9.90 1.90
N LEU A 330 11.97 9.66 2.48
CA LEU A 330 11.27 8.37 2.34
C LEU A 330 10.72 8.17 0.94
N SER A 331 10.11 9.21 0.35
CA SER A 331 9.65 9.11 -1.04
C SER A 331 10.83 9.04 -2.02
N GLY A 332 11.91 9.78 -1.79
CA GLY A 332 13.14 9.63 -2.57
C GLY A 332 13.69 8.20 -2.52
N LEU A 333 13.69 7.58 -1.34
CA LEU A 333 14.05 6.15 -1.19
C LEU A 333 13.11 5.23 -1.99
N GLY A 334 11.82 5.57 -2.10
CA GLY A 334 10.88 4.89 -2.99
C GLY A 334 11.29 4.99 -4.46
N GLY A 335 11.77 6.16 -4.90
CA GLY A 335 12.34 6.35 -6.23
C GLY A 335 13.62 5.53 -6.45
N VAL A 336 14.53 5.50 -5.47
CA VAL A 336 15.73 4.64 -5.49
C VAL A 336 15.36 3.17 -5.64
N TRP A 337 14.31 2.72 -4.95
CA TRP A 337 13.83 1.35 -5.07
C TRP A 337 13.42 0.98 -6.50
N LEU A 338 12.69 1.87 -7.19
CA LEU A 338 12.22 1.64 -8.56
C LEU A 338 13.38 1.41 -9.57
N THR A 339 14.57 1.87 -9.24
CA THR A 339 15.77 1.76 -10.09
C THR A 339 16.82 0.85 -9.48
N LEU A 340 17.63 1.34 -8.54
CA LEU A 340 18.74 0.59 -7.95
C LEU A 340 18.27 -0.65 -7.15
N GLY A 341 17.06 -0.64 -6.63
CA GLY A 341 16.45 -1.77 -5.92
C GLY A 341 15.98 -2.87 -6.85
N LEU A 342 15.43 -2.53 -8.01
CA LEU A 342 14.93 -3.48 -9.00
C LEU A 342 15.95 -3.78 -10.13
N SER A 343 17.15 -3.20 -10.06
CA SER A 343 18.22 -3.35 -11.06
C SER A 343 17.82 -2.87 -12.45
N THR A 344 17.09 -1.75 -12.51
CA THR A 344 16.57 -1.20 -13.75
C THR A 344 17.15 0.16 -14.07
N ALA A 345 17.38 0.43 -15.35
CA ALA A 345 17.69 1.75 -15.87
C ALA A 345 16.48 2.69 -15.66
N PHE A 346 16.71 4.01 -15.64
CA PHE A 346 15.64 4.98 -15.62
C PHE A 346 14.89 5.01 -16.95
N VAL A 347 13.58 5.04 -16.89
CA VAL A 347 12.67 5.23 -18.03
C VAL A 347 11.71 6.36 -17.70
N LYS A 348 11.27 7.12 -18.72
CA LYS A 348 10.29 8.20 -18.51
C LYS A 348 9.03 7.67 -17.83
N ASP A 349 8.56 8.42 -16.84
CA ASP A 349 7.35 8.14 -16.07
C ASP A 349 7.29 6.72 -15.45
N MET A 350 8.46 6.16 -15.12
CA MET A 350 8.58 4.78 -14.60
C MET A 350 7.87 4.53 -13.26
N SER A 351 7.53 5.58 -12.53
CA SER A 351 6.73 5.48 -11.30
C SER A 351 5.29 5.02 -11.57
N ASN A 352 4.80 5.23 -12.79
CA ASN A 352 3.55 4.68 -13.34
C ASN A 352 2.35 4.73 -12.37
N GLY A 353 2.18 5.86 -11.67
CA GLY A 353 1.07 6.08 -10.75
C GLY A 353 1.24 5.44 -9.37
N GLN A 354 2.37 4.79 -9.06
CA GLN A 354 2.59 4.14 -7.76
C GLN A 354 2.55 5.13 -6.59
N GLY A 355 2.94 6.39 -6.80
CA GLY A 355 2.81 7.44 -5.79
C GLY A 355 1.35 7.73 -5.43
N TYR A 356 0.44 7.74 -6.39
CA TYR A 356 -1.00 7.90 -6.12
C TYR A 356 -1.59 6.69 -5.40
N ILE A 357 -1.17 5.48 -5.78
CA ILE A 357 -1.58 4.26 -5.06
C ILE A 357 -1.04 4.26 -3.63
N ALA A 358 0.17 4.79 -3.40
CA ALA A 358 0.73 4.95 -2.06
C ALA A 358 -0.10 5.91 -1.17
N ILE A 359 -0.63 7.00 -1.75
CA ILE A 359 -1.56 7.89 -1.05
C ILE A 359 -2.88 7.16 -0.75
N ALA A 360 -3.40 6.37 -1.70
CA ALA A 360 -4.57 5.53 -1.45
C ALA A 360 -4.30 4.53 -0.31
N ALA A 361 -3.09 3.93 -0.25
CA ALA A 361 -2.68 3.05 0.84
C ALA A 361 -2.63 3.77 2.20
N LEU A 362 -2.25 5.05 2.26
CA LEU A 362 -2.34 5.87 3.46
C LEU A 362 -3.79 6.04 3.93
N ILE A 363 -4.71 6.37 3.02
CA ILE A 363 -6.13 6.59 3.34
C ILE A 363 -6.76 5.29 3.84
N VAL A 364 -6.55 4.19 3.12
CA VAL A 364 -7.00 2.84 3.50
C VAL A 364 -6.37 2.42 4.84
N GLY A 365 -5.10 2.73 5.05
CA GLY A 365 -4.36 2.50 6.28
C GLY A 365 -4.74 3.42 7.45
N ARG A 366 -5.70 4.35 7.22
CA ARG A 366 -6.27 5.25 8.25
C ARG A 366 -5.22 6.08 8.96
N TRP A 367 -4.29 6.65 8.20
CA TRP A 367 -3.17 7.45 8.72
C TRP A 367 -2.37 6.76 9.83
N SER A 368 -2.17 5.44 9.70
CA SER A 368 -1.36 4.62 10.61
C SER A 368 -0.28 3.88 9.82
N PRO A 369 1.00 3.86 10.27
CA PRO A 369 2.06 3.15 9.57
C PRO A 369 1.77 1.65 9.36
N ILE A 370 1.23 0.99 10.38
CA ILE A 370 0.88 -0.44 10.32
C ILE A 370 -0.32 -0.65 9.37
N GLY A 371 -1.31 0.25 9.41
CA GLY A 371 -2.44 0.21 8.48
C GLY A 371 -2.00 0.44 7.04
N SER A 372 -1.09 1.40 6.80
CA SER A 372 -0.52 1.67 5.48
C SER A 372 0.29 0.49 4.95
N LEU A 373 1.04 -0.21 5.81
CA LEU A 373 1.71 -1.47 5.44
C LEU A 373 0.70 -2.50 4.94
N GLY A 374 -0.38 -2.75 5.70
CA GLY A 374 -1.42 -3.71 5.30
C GLY A 374 -2.08 -3.34 3.96
N ALA A 375 -2.36 -2.06 3.75
CA ALA A 375 -2.92 -1.56 2.48
C ALA A 375 -1.91 -1.67 1.32
N ALA A 376 -0.64 -1.34 1.55
CA ALA A 376 0.41 -1.46 0.55
C ALA A 376 0.62 -2.91 0.10
N VAL A 377 0.61 -3.86 1.04
CA VAL A 377 0.69 -5.30 0.73
C VAL A 377 -0.54 -5.76 -0.04
N LEU A 378 -1.74 -5.28 0.31
CA LEU A 378 -2.97 -5.60 -0.41
C LEU A 378 -2.92 -5.10 -1.87
N PHE A 379 -2.45 -3.87 -2.09
CA PHE A 379 -2.31 -3.33 -3.45
C PHE A 379 -1.18 -3.99 -4.22
N GLY A 380 -0.06 -4.30 -3.57
CA GLY A 380 1.02 -5.10 -4.16
C GLY A 380 0.53 -6.48 -4.59
N PHE A 381 -0.29 -7.13 -3.76
CA PHE A 381 -0.93 -8.41 -4.12
C PHE A 381 -1.87 -8.27 -5.33
N ALA A 382 -2.67 -7.21 -5.39
CA ALA A 382 -3.55 -6.98 -6.54
C ALA A 382 -2.76 -6.75 -7.85
N THR A 383 -1.61 -6.09 -7.76
CA THR A 383 -0.71 -5.89 -8.90
C THR A 383 -0.08 -7.21 -9.35
N GLU A 384 0.44 -8.01 -8.40
CA GLU A 384 1.03 -9.31 -8.70
C GLU A 384 0.01 -10.30 -9.23
N LEU A 385 -1.21 -10.28 -8.71
CA LEU A 385 -2.28 -11.13 -9.18
C LEU A 385 -2.56 -10.94 -10.69
N ASN A 386 -2.49 -9.70 -11.17
CA ASN A 386 -2.58 -9.40 -12.60
C ASN A 386 -1.48 -10.11 -13.40
N LEU A 387 -0.23 -10.02 -12.95
CA LEU A 387 0.93 -10.64 -13.63
C LEU A 387 0.84 -12.17 -13.60
N ALA A 388 0.52 -12.74 -12.44
CA ALA A 388 0.37 -14.18 -12.27
C ALA A 388 -0.77 -14.75 -13.15
N LEU A 389 -1.93 -14.08 -13.19
CA LEU A 389 -3.05 -14.52 -14.02
C LEU A 389 -2.78 -14.38 -15.52
N SER A 390 -2.04 -13.36 -15.92
CA SER A 390 -1.64 -13.17 -17.31
C SER A 390 -0.69 -14.29 -17.77
N SER A 391 0.23 -14.74 -16.91
CA SER A 391 1.14 -15.85 -17.20
C SER A 391 0.44 -17.22 -17.25
N LEU A 392 -0.64 -17.41 -16.51
CA LEU A 392 -1.44 -18.63 -16.51
C LEU A 392 -2.38 -18.76 -17.72
N GLY A 393 -2.43 -17.76 -18.62
CA GLY A 393 -3.29 -17.78 -19.79
C GLY A 393 -4.79 -17.87 -19.42
N THR A 394 -5.21 -17.14 -18.40
CA THR A 394 -6.62 -17.11 -17.97
C THR A 394 -7.51 -16.52 -19.07
N PRO A 395 -8.80 -16.90 -19.18
CA PRO A 395 -9.71 -16.34 -20.17
C PRO A 395 -10.10 -14.88 -19.91
N ILE A 396 -9.58 -14.29 -18.82
CA ILE A 396 -9.86 -12.89 -18.46
C ILE A 396 -8.94 -11.97 -19.28
N PRO A 397 -9.49 -11.03 -20.07
CA PRO A 397 -8.66 -10.07 -20.79
C PRO A 397 -7.72 -9.30 -19.85
N SER A 398 -6.46 -9.11 -20.27
CA SER A 398 -5.44 -8.43 -19.46
C SER A 398 -5.83 -7.02 -19.02
N ALA A 399 -6.63 -6.31 -19.84
CA ALA A 399 -7.15 -4.99 -19.50
C ALA A 399 -8.01 -5.01 -18.20
N PHE A 400 -8.84 -6.04 -17.99
CA PHE A 400 -9.61 -6.18 -16.73
C PHE A 400 -8.72 -6.52 -15.55
N LEU A 401 -7.69 -7.34 -15.76
CA LEU A 401 -6.73 -7.67 -14.71
C LEU A 401 -5.94 -6.43 -14.25
N GLN A 402 -5.57 -5.54 -15.19
CA GLN A 402 -4.88 -4.28 -14.87
C GLN A 402 -5.76 -3.32 -14.05
N MET A 403 -7.08 -3.45 -14.10
CA MET A 403 -7.99 -2.66 -13.24
C MET A 403 -8.03 -3.14 -11.78
N ALA A 404 -7.51 -4.33 -11.47
CA ALA A 404 -7.63 -4.93 -10.13
C ALA A 404 -7.16 -4.03 -8.97
N PRO A 405 -5.98 -3.36 -9.00
CA PRO A 405 -5.54 -2.47 -7.94
C PRO A 405 -6.50 -1.29 -7.73
N TYR A 406 -7.04 -0.74 -8.81
CA TYR A 406 -7.96 0.40 -8.76
C TYR A 406 -9.34 -0.01 -8.22
N LEU A 407 -9.85 -1.17 -8.64
CA LEU A 407 -11.09 -1.73 -8.11
C LEU A 407 -10.95 -2.03 -6.61
N VAL A 408 -9.86 -2.65 -6.19
CA VAL A 408 -9.55 -2.88 -4.76
C VAL A 408 -9.57 -1.55 -4.01
N THR A 409 -8.95 -0.49 -4.56
CA THR A 409 -8.96 0.84 -3.95
C THR A 409 -10.38 1.36 -3.76
N ILE A 410 -11.22 1.33 -4.81
CA ILE A 410 -12.60 1.81 -4.77
C ILE A 410 -13.41 1.03 -3.71
N PHE A 411 -13.34 -0.30 -3.74
CA PHE A 411 -14.10 -1.14 -2.80
C PHE A 411 -13.65 -0.95 -1.35
N VAL A 412 -12.34 -0.87 -1.11
CA VAL A 412 -11.82 -0.70 0.25
C VAL A 412 -12.10 0.70 0.78
N VAL A 413 -11.95 1.75 -0.03
CA VAL A 413 -12.29 3.13 0.37
C VAL A 413 -13.78 3.26 0.61
N ALA A 414 -14.64 2.67 -0.23
CA ALA A 414 -16.09 2.68 -0.04
C ALA A 414 -16.49 1.91 1.24
N ALA A 415 -15.87 0.76 1.52
CA ALA A 415 -16.14 -0.04 2.72
C ALA A 415 -15.67 0.65 4.01
N LEU A 416 -14.61 1.45 3.94
CA LEU A 416 -14.05 2.22 5.07
C LEU A 416 -14.65 3.63 5.17
N GLY A 417 -15.49 4.03 4.22
CA GLY A 417 -16.10 5.35 4.14
C GLY A 417 -16.74 5.76 5.46
N GLY A 418 -16.36 6.94 5.98
CA GLY A 418 -16.82 7.48 7.26
C GLY A 418 -16.03 7.01 8.50
N LEU A 419 -15.19 6.00 8.41
CA LEU A 419 -14.34 5.52 9.52
C LEU A 419 -12.92 6.12 9.51
N ALA A 420 -12.44 6.55 8.34
CA ALA A 420 -11.13 7.14 8.17
C ALA A 420 -11.23 8.67 8.33
N ARG A 421 -10.51 9.24 9.31
CA ARG A 421 -10.46 10.69 9.52
C ARG A 421 -9.03 11.17 9.35
N PRO A 422 -8.77 12.07 8.38
CA PRO A 422 -7.49 12.74 8.27
C PRO A 422 -7.24 13.64 9.49
N PRO A 423 -5.99 14.03 9.77
CA PRO A 423 -5.71 15.07 10.76
C PRO A 423 -6.50 16.35 10.46
N ALA A 424 -7.08 16.98 11.48
CA ALA A 424 -8.07 18.05 11.31
C ALA A 424 -7.52 19.31 10.62
N ALA A 425 -6.21 19.57 10.71
CA ALA A 425 -5.54 20.68 10.04
C ALA A 425 -4.81 20.26 8.75
N SER A 426 -5.02 19.02 8.26
CA SER A 426 -4.43 18.58 6.99
C SER A 426 -4.97 19.44 5.85
N GLY A 427 -4.06 19.94 5.00
CA GLY A 427 -4.40 20.82 3.88
C GLY A 427 -4.70 22.27 4.25
N LYS A 428 -4.78 22.62 5.55
CA LYS A 428 -5.07 23.99 5.97
C LYS A 428 -3.79 24.79 6.15
N PRO A 429 -3.66 25.95 5.48
CA PRO A 429 -2.56 26.87 5.72
C PRO A 429 -2.59 27.35 7.17
N TYR A 430 -1.42 27.57 7.76
CA TYR A 430 -1.28 28.14 9.09
C TYR A 430 -0.52 29.45 9.03
N VAL A 431 -1.15 30.50 9.49
CA VAL A 431 -0.55 31.83 9.68
C VAL A 431 -0.45 32.06 11.18
N LYS A 432 0.74 32.46 11.63
CA LYS A 432 0.93 32.84 13.02
C LYS A 432 0.23 34.17 13.27
N GLY A 433 -0.71 34.18 14.22
CA GLY A 433 -1.33 35.40 14.71
C GLY A 433 -0.41 36.26 15.55
#